data_552203dca069b8af83caa8863c3651fb
#
_entry.id   552203dca069b8af83caa8863c3651fb
#
_cell.length_a   1.000
_cell.length_b   1.000
_cell.length_c   1.000
_cell.angle_alpha   90.00
_cell.angle_beta   90.00
_cell.angle_gamma   90.00
#
_symmetry.space_group_name_H-M   'P 1'
#
loop_
_entity.id
_entity.type
_entity.pdbx_description
1 polymer ?
#
loop_
_entity_poly.entity_id
_entity_poly.type
_entity_poly.pdbx_seq_one_letter_code
_entity_poly.pdbx_strand_id
1 'polypeptide(L)'
;LVKGLGNAFEKVLSLVKFPEVADEFTGAGVRVVFIDSGCSPDHPLKDCVNLTETSRIDTESHGAYVHAVLATMLPEAEFYLVKVPDPLTDNLLITALNEASRLNPHVINLSITSEAPSDGTDPASTYVNHVARRSVVAIAAGNGGPKMMSIGSPAVAEKALTVGAVDTRGRLWKRSSRGPTLDGRWKPEIVAPTGYKPPKSSEEIWGTSFAAPIAAAVAAHLNKKLNNPYTATRVMMLTASPVTLVQTPTTTLTGLRKAALIRKLVSTWPRIYDPRNLAGMGLVDAAASASLLKQLAQTFSTL
;
A
#
# COMPACT_ATOMS: atom_id res chain seq x y z
N LEU A 1 -3.77 7.29 22.24
CA LEU A 1 -3.18 8.08 21.13
C LEU A 1 -4.14 8.28 19.94
N VAL A 2 -5.12 7.40 19.72
CA VAL A 2 -6.04 7.45 18.57
C VAL A 2 -7.33 8.27 18.87
N LYS A 3 -7.61 8.59 20.13
CA LYS A 3 -8.81 9.36 20.52
C LYS A 3 -8.66 10.84 20.15
N GLY A 4 -9.56 11.35 19.33
CA GLY A 4 -9.61 12.78 18.94
C GLY A 4 -9.29 13.08 17.48
N LEU A 5 -9.09 12.07 16.62
CA LEU A 5 -8.71 12.24 15.20
C LEU A 5 -9.89 12.61 14.28
N GLY A 6 -11.10 12.69 14.79
CA GLY A 6 -12.33 12.84 14.01
C GLY A 6 -12.92 11.50 13.58
N ASN A 7 -14.23 11.35 13.75
CA ASN A 7 -14.98 10.10 13.57
C ASN A 7 -14.70 9.33 12.26
N ALA A 8 -14.28 10.01 11.19
CA ALA A 8 -14.09 9.38 9.89
C ALA A 8 -12.77 8.57 9.80
N PHE A 9 -11.66 9.12 10.28
CA PHE A 9 -10.38 8.43 10.24
C PHE A 9 -10.27 7.33 11.31
N GLU A 10 -10.84 7.55 12.50
CA GLU A 10 -10.96 6.51 13.54
C GLU A 10 -11.69 5.28 13.01
N LYS A 11 -12.76 5.47 12.21
CA LYS A 11 -13.48 4.38 11.58
C LYS A 11 -12.60 3.57 10.60
N VAL A 12 -11.76 4.27 9.84
CA VAL A 12 -10.79 3.64 8.93
C VAL A 12 -9.77 2.81 9.70
N LEU A 13 -9.21 3.36 10.77
CA LEU A 13 -8.27 2.63 11.63
C LEU A 13 -8.91 1.42 12.30
N SER A 14 -10.19 1.53 12.67
CA SER A 14 -10.96 0.40 13.24
C SER A 14 -11.17 -0.72 12.23
N LEU A 15 -11.34 -0.41 10.93
CA LEU A 15 -11.43 -1.45 9.89
C LEU A 15 -10.17 -2.32 9.80
N VAL A 16 -9.00 -1.72 10.00
CA VAL A 16 -7.71 -2.43 10.00
C VAL A 16 -7.29 -2.88 11.40
N LYS A 17 -8.16 -2.75 12.39
CA LYS A 17 -7.95 -3.09 13.81
C LYS A 17 -6.71 -2.44 14.43
N PHE A 18 -6.34 -1.27 13.92
CA PHE A 18 -5.19 -0.53 14.42
C PHE A 18 -5.36 -0.04 15.87
N PRO A 19 -6.55 0.42 16.34
CA PRO A 19 -6.72 0.84 17.71
C PRO A 19 -6.39 -0.22 18.76
N GLU A 20 -6.49 -1.52 18.41
CA GLU A 20 -6.17 -2.64 19.29
C GLU A 20 -4.67 -2.78 19.59
N VAL A 21 -3.83 -2.17 18.75
CA VAL A 21 -2.36 -2.26 18.81
C VAL A 21 -1.67 -0.89 18.79
N ALA A 22 -2.41 0.20 18.85
CA ALA A 22 -1.87 1.55 18.71
C ALA A 22 -0.77 1.88 19.74
N ASP A 23 -0.87 1.35 20.96
CA ASP A 23 0.12 1.55 22.01
C ASP A 23 1.43 0.77 21.74
N GLU A 24 1.38 -0.26 20.91
CA GLU A 24 2.57 -1.02 20.47
C GLU A 24 3.18 -0.42 19.18
N PHE A 25 2.34 0.19 18.34
CA PHE A 25 2.68 0.72 17.04
C PHE A 25 2.99 2.23 17.10
N THR A 26 3.68 2.70 18.14
CA THR A 26 4.00 4.14 18.28
C THR A 26 4.96 4.65 17.20
N GLY A 27 5.73 3.76 16.60
CA GLY A 27 6.77 4.12 15.63
C GLY A 27 8.13 4.44 16.26
N ALA A 28 8.31 4.27 17.56
CA ALA A 28 9.60 4.54 18.23
C ALA A 28 10.74 3.77 17.56
N GLY A 29 11.75 4.53 17.08
CA GLY A 29 12.91 4.03 16.35
C GLY A 29 12.57 3.43 14.97
N VAL A 30 11.38 3.65 14.43
CA VAL A 30 11.02 3.33 13.05
C VAL A 30 11.48 4.46 12.14
N ARG A 31 12.08 4.11 11.00
CA ARG A 31 12.40 5.05 9.91
C ARG A 31 11.46 4.79 8.75
N VAL A 32 10.75 5.82 8.36
CA VAL A 32 9.82 5.83 7.24
C VAL A 32 10.30 6.82 6.20
N VAL A 33 10.53 6.36 4.99
CA VAL A 33 10.73 7.24 3.83
C VAL A 33 9.45 7.23 3.01
N PHE A 34 8.99 8.40 2.57
CA PHE A 34 7.94 8.49 1.57
C PHE A 34 8.43 9.31 0.38
N ILE A 35 8.14 8.81 -0.82
CA ILE A 35 8.48 9.46 -2.10
C ILE A 35 7.19 10.08 -2.61
N ASP A 36 7.11 11.41 -2.63
CA ASP A 36 5.87 12.12 -2.93
C ASP A 36 6.12 13.58 -3.34
N SER A 37 5.05 14.34 -3.60
CA SER A 37 5.09 15.74 -4.03
C SER A 37 5.50 16.74 -2.95
N GLY A 38 5.41 16.37 -1.67
CA GLY A 38 5.70 17.24 -0.52
C GLY A 38 5.29 16.63 0.80
N CYS A 39 5.18 17.45 1.86
CA CYS A 39 4.83 17.00 3.20
C CYS A 39 3.95 18.01 3.93
N SER A 40 3.21 17.53 4.93
CA SER A 40 2.44 18.36 5.83
C SER A 40 3.37 19.21 6.73
N PRO A 41 3.06 20.50 6.94
CA PRO A 41 3.77 21.34 7.90
C PRO A 41 3.47 20.97 9.36
N ASP A 42 2.38 20.25 9.61
CA ASP A 42 1.91 19.87 10.94
C ASP A 42 2.68 18.70 11.57
N HIS A 43 3.48 18.01 10.78
CA HIS A 43 4.21 16.82 11.22
C HIS A 43 5.72 17.00 10.97
N PRO A 44 6.58 16.63 11.94
CA PRO A 44 8.01 16.82 11.81
C PRO A 44 8.59 15.88 10.74
N LEU A 45 9.50 16.43 9.93
CA LEU A 45 10.41 15.67 9.09
C LEU A 45 11.78 15.66 9.72
N LYS A 46 12.44 14.50 9.71
CA LYS A 46 13.85 14.38 10.10
C LYS A 46 14.75 14.99 9.03
N ASP A 47 14.45 14.68 7.76
CA ASP A 47 15.22 15.21 6.62
C ASP A 47 14.39 15.14 5.33
N CYS A 48 14.86 15.87 4.30
CA CYS A 48 14.21 15.92 2.98
C CYS A 48 15.25 15.98 1.87
N VAL A 49 15.24 14.98 1.01
CA VAL A 49 15.92 15.03 -0.29
C VAL A 49 14.94 15.62 -1.31
N ASN A 50 15.19 16.85 -1.74
CA ASN A 50 14.32 17.52 -2.70
C ASN A 50 14.91 17.42 -4.11
N LEU A 51 14.26 16.64 -4.96
CA LEU A 51 14.62 16.46 -6.38
C LEU A 51 13.83 17.42 -7.29
N THR A 52 13.29 18.49 -6.72
CA THR A 52 12.54 19.54 -7.44
C THR A 52 13.10 20.93 -7.10
N GLU A 53 12.66 21.94 -7.84
CA GLU A 53 13.02 23.35 -7.54
C GLU A 53 12.03 24.03 -6.56
N THR A 54 10.96 23.31 -6.13
CA THR A 54 9.90 23.88 -5.30
C THR A 54 10.13 23.60 -3.82
N SER A 55 9.43 24.32 -2.93
CA SER A 55 9.47 24.07 -1.48
C SER A 55 9.13 22.63 -1.13
N ARG A 56 9.73 22.10 -0.06
CA ARG A 56 9.39 20.78 0.52
C ARG A 56 8.02 20.74 1.18
N ILE A 57 7.56 21.91 1.67
CA ILE A 57 6.25 22.04 2.32
C ILE A 57 5.20 22.19 1.24
N ASP A 58 4.13 21.43 1.38
CA ASP A 58 3.00 21.46 0.49
C ASP A 58 1.75 21.22 1.32
N THR A 59 1.04 22.31 1.63
CA THR A 59 -0.07 22.31 2.59
C THR A 59 -1.36 21.69 2.06
N GLU A 60 -1.50 21.57 0.75
CA GLU A 60 -2.74 21.12 0.09
C GLU A 60 -2.51 19.97 -0.88
N SER A 61 -1.33 19.34 -0.83
CA SER A 61 -0.95 18.34 -1.81
C SER A 61 -1.16 16.92 -1.33
N HIS A 62 -1.06 16.05 -2.31
CA HIS A 62 -1.08 14.62 -2.18
C HIS A 62 -0.09 14.12 -1.10
N GLY A 63 1.17 14.57 -1.13
CA GLY A 63 2.19 14.16 -0.17
C GLY A 63 1.91 14.62 1.26
N ALA A 64 1.24 15.76 1.45
CA ALA A 64 0.84 16.21 2.77
C ALA A 64 -0.16 15.27 3.43
N TYR A 65 -1.14 14.78 2.68
CA TYR A 65 -2.11 13.80 3.17
C TYR A 65 -1.48 12.44 3.46
N VAL A 66 -0.58 11.98 2.59
CA VAL A 66 0.17 10.73 2.81
C VAL A 66 1.00 10.82 4.10
N HIS A 67 1.72 11.92 4.30
CA HIS A 67 2.50 12.17 5.51
C HIS A 67 1.63 12.20 6.77
N ALA A 68 0.48 12.90 6.72
CA ALA A 68 -0.44 12.99 7.85
C ALA A 68 -0.97 11.61 8.29
N VAL A 69 -1.28 10.71 7.33
CA VAL A 69 -1.69 9.34 7.63
C VAL A 69 -0.57 8.55 8.31
N LEU A 70 0.63 8.58 7.76
CA LEU A 70 1.79 7.89 8.32
C LEU A 70 2.12 8.40 9.73
N ALA A 71 2.19 9.71 9.92
CA ALA A 71 2.53 10.33 11.19
C ALA A 71 1.46 10.11 12.29
N THR A 72 0.20 10.00 11.87
CA THR A 72 -0.89 9.67 12.81
C THR A 72 -0.79 8.23 13.30
N MET A 73 -0.42 7.29 12.42
CA MET A 73 -0.28 5.88 12.79
C MET A 73 1.03 5.57 13.50
N LEU A 74 2.08 6.34 13.24
CA LEU A 74 3.43 6.14 13.79
C LEU A 74 3.96 7.46 14.36
N PRO A 75 3.37 8.02 15.43
CA PRO A 75 3.67 9.38 15.92
C PRO A 75 5.11 9.58 16.43
N GLU A 76 5.82 8.51 16.76
CA GLU A 76 7.21 8.56 17.26
C GLU A 76 8.22 8.10 16.19
N ALA A 77 7.78 7.90 14.94
CA ALA A 77 8.69 7.51 13.86
C ALA A 77 9.49 8.70 13.32
N GLU A 78 10.64 8.39 12.76
CA GLU A 78 11.44 9.34 11.98
C GLU A 78 10.96 9.32 10.53
N PHE A 79 10.46 10.46 10.06
CA PHE A 79 9.97 10.63 8.69
C PHE A 79 11.00 11.33 7.82
N TYR A 80 11.20 10.80 6.62
CA TYR A 80 12.08 11.34 5.59
C TYR A 80 11.28 11.47 4.30
N LEU A 81 11.37 12.62 3.65
CA LEU A 81 10.77 12.86 2.35
C LEU A 81 11.83 12.75 1.25
N VAL A 82 11.54 12.03 0.20
CA VAL A 82 12.19 12.25 -1.10
C VAL A 82 11.16 12.91 -1.99
N LYS A 83 11.29 14.22 -2.17
CA LYS A 83 10.37 15.00 -2.97
C LYS A 83 10.66 14.84 -4.44
N VAL A 84 9.64 14.51 -5.21
CA VAL A 84 9.69 14.32 -6.66
C VAL A 84 8.70 15.24 -7.39
N PRO A 85 8.96 15.60 -8.65
CA PRO A 85 8.03 16.37 -9.45
C PRO A 85 6.90 15.49 -10.01
N ASP A 86 5.86 16.14 -10.50
CA ASP A 86 4.85 15.55 -11.36
C ASP A 86 4.86 16.33 -12.70
N PRO A 87 5.08 15.68 -13.84
CA PRO A 87 5.24 14.24 -14.05
C PRO A 87 6.59 13.66 -13.57
N LEU A 88 6.57 12.41 -13.14
CA LEU A 88 7.75 11.67 -12.70
C LEU A 88 8.23 10.71 -13.79
N THR A 89 9.50 10.82 -14.18
CA THR A 89 10.14 9.90 -15.13
C THR A 89 10.72 8.67 -14.41
N ASP A 90 10.88 7.55 -15.12
CA ASP A 90 11.48 6.33 -14.58
C ASP A 90 12.90 6.57 -14.01
N ASN A 91 13.73 7.35 -14.72
CA ASN A 91 15.08 7.67 -14.25
C ASN A 91 15.06 8.44 -12.92
N LEU A 92 14.15 9.40 -12.80
CA LEU A 92 14.03 10.18 -11.57
C LEU A 92 13.43 9.36 -10.43
N LEU A 93 12.49 8.44 -10.74
CA LEU A 93 11.98 7.48 -9.76
C LEU A 93 13.08 6.55 -9.24
N ILE A 94 13.95 6.05 -10.12
CA ILE A 94 15.11 5.23 -9.72
C ILE A 94 16.07 6.04 -8.84
N THR A 95 16.32 7.30 -9.19
CA THR A 95 17.12 8.22 -8.37
C THR A 95 16.47 8.41 -6.99
N ALA A 96 15.17 8.65 -6.93
CA ALA A 96 14.43 8.82 -5.69
C ALA A 96 14.46 7.55 -4.81
N LEU A 97 14.30 6.37 -5.41
CA LEU A 97 14.40 5.09 -4.71
C LEU A 97 15.83 4.84 -4.18
N ASN A 98 16.86 5.25 -4.93
CA ASN A 98 18.24 5.18 -4.50
C ASN A 98 18.48 6.07 -3.26
N GLU A 99 18.08 7.33 -3.32
CA GLU A 99 18.19 8.25 -2.17
C GLU A 99 17.39 7.73 -0.97
N ALA A 100 16.17 7.25 -1.18
CA ALA A 100 15.36 6.62 -0.14
C ALA A 100 16.08 5.43 0.51
N SER A 101 16.70 4.57 -0.29
CA SER A 101 17.39 3.36 0.21
C SER A 101 18.62 3.67 1.06
N ARG A 102 19.32 4.78 0.76
CA ARG A 102 20.51 5.24 1.52
C ARG A 102 20.19 5.65 2.96
N LEU A 103 18.93 6.06 3.21
CA LEU A 103 18.44 6.38 4.55
C LEU A 103 18.17 5.12 5.40
N ASN A 104 18.36 3.93 4.82
CA ASN A 104 18.16 2.63 5.46
C ASN A 104 16.82 2.54 6.22
N PRO A 105 15.66 2.77 5.53
CA PRO A 105 14.36 2.81 6.15
C PRO A 105 13.81 1.40 6.41
N HIS A 106 12.89 1.30 7.37
CA HIS A 106 12.11 0.08 7.57
C HIS A 106 11.04 -0.08 6.50
N VAL A 107 10.49 1.05 6.02
CA VAL A 107 9.53 1.10 4.91
C VAL A 107 9.80 2.29 4.01
N ILE A 108 9.59 2.09 2.71
CA ILE A 108 9.45 3.16 1.72
C ILE A 108 8.01 3.13 1.25
N ASN A 109 7.28 4.24 1.44
CA ASN A 109 5.95 4.42 0.87
C ASN A 109 6.07 5.14 -0.47
N LEU A 110 5.51 4.53 -1.51
CA LEU A 110 5.43 5.09 -2.85
C LEU A 110 3.96 5.14 -3.28
N SER A 111 3.36 6.31 -3.13
CA SER A 111 1.95 6.54 -3.51
C SER A 111 1.80 6.94 -4.98
N ILE A 112 2.71 6.47 -5.83
CA ILE A 112 2.83 6.80 -7.25
C ILE A 112 2.96 5.50 -8.06
N THR A 113 2.22 5.41 -9.16
CA THR A 113 2.31 4.29 -10.10
C THR A 113 1.82 4.71 -11.48
N SER A 114 2.35 4.09 -12.52
CA SER A 114 1.85 4.25 -13.89
C SER A 114 0.46 3.62 -14.05
N GLU A 115 -0.35 4.17 -14.94
CA GLU A 115 -1.63 3.56 -15.33
C GLU A 115 -1.47 2.52 -16.45
N ALA A 116 -0.30 2.44 -17.07
CA ALA A 116 -0.02 1.44 -18.11
C ALA A 116 0.30 0.07 -17.49
N PRO A 117 -0.38 -1.00 -17.91
CA PRO A 117 -0.05 -2.34 -17.47
C PRO A 117 1.42 -2.71 -17.76
N SER A 118 2.05 -3.45 -16.84
CA SER A 118 3.44 -3.90 -16.99
C SER A 118 3.58 -5.37 -16.55
N ASP A 119 4.63 -6.02 -17.02
CA ASP A 119 5.07 -7.34 -16.58
C ASP A 119 6.13 -7.27 -15.45
N GLY A 120 6.60 -6.06 -15.12
CA GLY A 120 7.59 -5.84 -14.07
C GLY A 120 9.04 -6.02 -14.52
N THR A 121 9.30 -6.13 -15.83
CA THR A 121 10.67 -6.18 -16.39
C THR A 121 11.27 -4.79 -16.62
N ASP A 122 10.46 -3.75 -16.48
CA ASP A 122 10.91 -2.36 -16.62
C ASP A 122 11.95 -1.97 -15.55
N PRO A 123 12.79 -0.94 -15.83
CA PRO A 123 13.88 -0.55 -14.93
C PRO A 123 13.40 -0.14 -13.52
N ALA A 124 12.28 0.56 -13.40
CA ALA A 124 11.74 1.03 -12.12
C ALA A 124 11.28 -0.16 -11.26
N SER A 125 10.52 -1.12 -11.83
CA SER A 125 10.09 -2.34 -11.15
C SER A 125 11.29 -3.21 -10.73
N THR A 126 12.29 -3.33 -11.59
CA THR A 126 13.53 -4.04 -11.29
C THR A 126 14.28 -3.41 -10.13
N TYR A 127 14.35 -2.07 -10.10
CA TYR A 127 15.01 -1.35 -9.02
C TYR A 127 14.24 -1.46 -7.68
N VAL A 128 12.91 -1.43 -7.71
CA VAL A 128 12.09 -1.74 -6.53
C VAL A 128 12.42 -3.13 -5.98
N ASN A 129 12.56 -4.16 -6.83
CA ASN A 129 12.94 -5.51 -6.40
C ASN A 129 14.32 -5.54 -5.74
N HIS A 130 15.24 -4.66 -6.14
CA HIS A 130 16.55 -4.49 -5.48
C HIS A 130 16.40 -3.87 -4.08
N VAL A 131 15.69 -2.76 -3.97
CA VAL A 131 15.48 -2.03 -2.71
C VAL A 131 14.68 -2.86 -1.70
N ALA A 132 13.69 -3.61 -2.17
CA ALA A 132 12.83 -4.47 -1.36
C ALA A 132 13.55 -5.63 -0.65
N ARG A 133 14.84 -5.83 -0.91
CA ARG A 133 15.68 -6.77 -0.15
C ARG A 133 16.04 -6.27 1.25
N ARG A 134 15.99 -4.95 1.47
CA ARG A 134 16.41 -4.31 2.73
C ARG A 134 15.31 -3.53 3.43
N SER A 135 14.30 -3.10 2.69
CA SER A 135 13.18 -2.30 3.19
C SER A 135 11.88 -2.84 2.62
N VAL A 136 10.78 -2.76 3.35
CA VAL A 136 9.48 -2.98 2.69
C VAL A 136 9.21 -1.80 1.77
N VAL A 137 8.89 -2.06 0.51
CA VAL A 137 8.46 -1.02 -0.44
C VAL A 137 6.96 -1.18 -0.65
N ALA A 138 6.18 -0.33 0.03
CA ALA A 138 4.73 -0.28 -0.08
C ALA A 138 4.32 0.65 -1.22
N ILE A 139 3.60 0.13 -2.21
CA ILE A 139 3.29 0.86 -3.44
C ILE A 139 1.78 0.85 -3.70
N ALA A 140 1.22 1.99 -4.03
CA ALA A 140 -0.18 2.10 -4.47
C ALA A 140 -0.41 1.28 -5.75
N ALA A 141 -1.48 0.47 -5.78
CA ALA A 141 -1.78 -0.37 -6.94
C ALA A 141 -2.21 0.40 -8.19
N GLY A 142 -2.64 1.66 -8.01
CA GLY A 142 -3.20 2.49 -9.08
C GLY A 142 -4.72 2.56 -9.05
N ASN A 143 -5.28 3.45 -9.87
CA ASN A 143 -6.69 3.80 -9.87
C ASN A 143 -7.40 3.45 -11.20
N GLY A 144 -6.86 2.48 -11.94
CA GLY A 144 -7.33 2.03 -13.26
C GLY A 144 -8.45 0.99 -13.24
N GLY A 145 -8.97 0.61 -12.05
CA GLY A 145 -10.12 -0.28 -11.93
C GLY A 145 -11.42 0.33 -12.47
N PRO A 146 -12.42 -0.49 -12.77
CA PRO A 146 -12.56 -1.93 -12.53
C PRO A 146 -11.87 -2.81 -13.59
N LYS A 147 -11.08 -2.24 -14.48
CA LYS A 147 -10.36 -2.97 -15.53
C LYS A 147 -9.39 -3.96 -14.89
N MET A 148 -9.41 -5.21 -15.36
CA MET A 148 -8.39 -6.21 -15.02
C MET A 148 -7.07 -5.86 -15.74
N MET A 149 -5.95 -6.37 -15.21
CA MET A 149 -4.61 -6.09 -15.74
C MET A 149 -4.33 -4.58 -15.81
N SER A 150 -4.68 -3.85 -14.73
CA SER A 150 -4.58 -2.39 -14.66
C SER A 150 -3.54 -1.90 -13.66
N ILE A 151 -2.73 -2.79 -13.11
CA ILE A 151 -1.60 -2.44 -12.25
C ILE A 151 -0.38 -2.16 -13.14
N GLY A 152 0.23 -1.00 -12.95
CA GLY A 152 1.39 -0.56 -13.73
C GLY A 152 2.70 -0.57 -12.94
N SER A 153 3.77 -0.11 -13.62
CA SER A 153 5.07 0.08 -12.99
C SER A 153 5.02 1.27 -12.01
N PRO A 154 5.74 1.19 -10.86
CA PRO A 154 6.53 0.07 -10.38
C PRO A 154 5.74 -0.90 -9.47
N ALA A 155 4.40 -0.74 -9.35
CA ALA A 155 3.57 -1.55 -8.47
C ALA A 155 3.52 -3.04 -8.85
N VAL A 156 3.85 -3.38 -10.10
CA VAL A 156 3.97 -4.76 -10.58
C VAL A 156 5.26 -5.46 -10.10
N ALA A 157 6.20 -4.75 -9.48
CA ALA A 157 7.44 -5.35 -8.99
C ALA A 157 7.15 -6.54 -8.07
N GLU A 158 7.87 -7.65 -8.27
CA GLU A 158 7.61 -8.92 -7.60
C GLU A 158 7.67 -8.81 -6.07
N LYS A 159 8.66 -8.06 -5.57
CA LYS A 159 8.92 -7.91 -4.13
C LYS A 159 8.23 -6.71 -3.49
N ALA A 160 7.49 -5.91 -4.25
CA ALA A 160 6.72 -4.82 -3.72
C ALA A 160 5.53 -5.33 -2.87
N LEU A 161 5.25 -4.65 -1.78
CA LEU A 161 3.96 -4.71 -1.10
C LEU A 161 2.99 -3.79 -1.84
N THR A 162 2.33 -4.30 -2.88
CA THR A 162 1.37 -3.54 -3.67
C THR A 162 0.03 -3.49 -2.96
N VAL A 163 -0.49 -2.28 -2.77
CA VAL A 163 -1.65 -2.01 -1.93
C VAL A 163 -2.82 -1.52 -2.78
N GLY A 164 -3.86 -2.33 -2.89
CA GLY A 164 -5.16 -1.93 -3.44
C GLY A 164 -6.01 -1.21 -2.41
N ALA A 165 -7.25 -0.86 -2.79
CA ALA A 165 -8.12 -0.06 -1.93
C ALA A 165 -9.50 -0.66 -1.71
N VAL A 166 -10.01 -0.55 -0.48
CA VAL A 166 -11.41 -0.75 -0.10
C VAL A 166 -12.02 0.57 0.37
N ASP A 167 -13.35 0.69 0.30
CA ASP A 167 -14.06 1.83 0.89
C ASP A 167 -14.14 1.71 2.43
N THR A 168 -14.69 2.73 3.09
CA THR A 168 -14.85 2.77 4.55
C THR A 168 -15.84 1.76 5.12
N ARG A 169 -16.43 0.90 4.27
CA ARG A 169 -17.27 -0.24 4.64
C ARG A 169 -16.58 -1.57 4.40
N GLY A 170 -15.28 -1.56 4.03
CA GLY A 170 -14.51 -2.75 3.71
C GLY A 170 -14.85 -3.40 2.36
N ARG A 171 -15.54 -2.69 1.46
CA ARG A 171 -15.88 -3.19 0.12
C ARG A 171 -14.81 -2.75 -0.86
N LEU A 172 -14.44 -3.65 -1.79
CA LEU A 172 -13.46 -3.32 -2.82
C LEU A 172 -13.84 -2.02 -3.55
N TRP A 173 -12.94 -1.03 -3.52
CA TRP A 173 -13.15 0.23 -4.22
C TRP A 173 -13.13 0.01 -5.74
N LYS A 174 -14.17 0.53 -6.42
CA LYS A 174 -14.38 0.28 -7.86
C LYS A 174 -13.17 0.65 -8.71
N ARG A 175 -12.48 1.74 -8.38
CA ARG A 175 -11.32 2.23 -9.14
C ARG A 175 -9.98 1.62 -8.69
N SER A 176 -9.92 0.83 -7.62
CA SER A 176 -8.69 0.12 -7.29
C SER A 176 -8.22 -0.73 -8.47
N SER A 177 -6.97 -0.53 -8.89
CA SER A 177 -6.37 -1.34 -9.96
C SER A 177 -6.33 -2.81 -9.58
N ARG A 178 -6.40 -3.67 -10.58
CA ARG A 178 -6.57 -5.13 -10.47
C ARG A 178 -5.53 -5.85 -11.28
N GLY A 179 -5.05 -6.96 -10.74
CA GLY A 179 -4.22 -7.91 -11.47
C GLY A 179 -5.01 -8.70 -12.53
N PRO A 180 -4.43 -9.78 -13.04
CA PRO A 180 -3.02 -10.14 -12.87
C PRO A 180 -2.09 -9.12 -13.55
N THR A 181 -0.79 -9.22 -13.30
CA THR A 181 0.24 -8.54 -14.10
C THR A 181 0.29 -9.12 -15.52
N LEU A 182 0.96 -8.47 -16.47
CA LEU A 182 1.03 -8.98 -17.85
C LEU A 182 1.72 -10.34 -17.95
N ASP A 183 2.64 -10.66 -17.02
CA ASP A 183 3.27 -11.99 -16.91
C ASP A 183 2.45 -13.00 -16.08
N GLY A 184 1.23 -12.64 -15.67
CA GLY A 184 0.25 -13.53 -15.06
C GLY A 184 0.41 -13.75 -13.54
N ARG A 185 1.23 -12.96 -12.84
CA ARG A 185 1.28 -12.99 -11.37
C ARG A 185 0.05 -12.30 -10.81
N TRP A 186 -0.49 -12.81 -9.72
CA TRP A 186 -1.55 -12.11 -9.00
C TRP A 186 -0.97 -10.91 -8.23
N LYS A 187 -1.71 -9.81 -8.25
CA LYS A 187 -1.51 -8.53 -7.57
C LYS A 187 -2.88 -7.88 -7.35
N PRO A 188 -3.08 -7.00 -6.37
CA PRO A 188 -2.13 -6.53 -5.36
C PRO A 188 -1.82 -7.62 -4.31
N GLU A 189 -0.86 -7.38 -3.38
CA GLU A 189 -0.62 -8.27 -2.25
C GLU A 189 -1.73 -8.17 -1.20
N ILE A 190 -2.24 -6.96 -0.96
CA ILE A 190 -3.15 -6.63 0.13
C ILE A 190 -3.98 -5.40 -0.24
N VAL A 191 -5.05 -5.15 0.50
CA VAL A 191 -5.81 -3.89 0.37
C VAL A 191 -5.90 -3.16 1.71
N ALA A 192 -6.11 -1.84 1.66
CA ALA A 192 -6.35 -0.99 2.82
C ALA A 192 -7.44 0.06 2.49
N PRO A 193 -8.00 0.74 3.50
CA PRO A 193 -9.09 1.66 3.28
C PRO A 193 -8.71 2.94 2.51
N THR A 194 -9.67 3.47 1.76
CA THR A 194 -9.68 4.79 1.13
C THR A 194 -11.07 5.42 1.27
N GLY A 195 -11.28 6.64 0.77
CA GLY A 195 -12.56 7.34 0.89
C GLY A 195 -12.81 7.84 2.31
N TYR A 196 -11.83 8.52 2.87
CA TYR A 196 -11.90 9.06 4.22
C TYR A 196 -11.34 10.48 4.30
N LYS A 197 -11.64 11.17 5.40
CA LYS A 197 -11.03 12.46 5.69
C LYS A 197 -9.75 12.23 6.50
N PRO A 198 -8.59 12.65 5.99
CA PRO A 198 -7.34 12.57 6.75
C PRO A 198 -7.41 13.46 8.01
N PRO A 199 -6.54 13.23 8.98
CA PRO A 199 -6.41 14.11 10.13
C PRO A 199 -6.27 15.57 9.70
N LYS A 200 -7.03 16.47 10.34
CA LYS A 200 -7.05 17.93 10.09
C LYS A 200 -7.52 18.35 8.68
N SER A 201 -8.04 17.46 7.86
CA SER A 201 -8.64 17.78 6.56
C SER A 201 -10.16 17.81 6.62
N SER A 202 -10.78 18.75 5.90
CA SER A 202 -12.23 18.78 5.64
C SER A 202 -12.61 17.95 4.43
N GLU A 203 -11.66 17.61 3.55
CA GLU A 203 -11.87 16.92 2.29
C GLU A 203 -11.78 15.40 2.43
N GLU A 204 -12.64 14.71 1.70
CA GLU A 204 -12.60 13.26 1.56
C GLU A 204 -11.66 12.88 0.42
N ILE A 205 -10.66 12.08 0.72
CA ILE A 205 -9.65 11.65 -0.25
C ILE A 205 -9.90 10.23 -0.72
N TRP A 206 -9.74 10.01 -2.02
CA TRP A 206 -9.91 8.72 -2.68
C TRP A 206 -8.69 8.35 -3.51
N GLY A 207 -8.23 7.13 -3.40
CA GLY A 207 -7.13 6.59 -4.18
C GLY A 207 -6.38 5.49 -3.46
N THR A 208 -5.77 4.60 -4.20
CA THR A 208 -4.83 3.61 -3.64
C THR A 208 -3.61 4.29 -3.00
N SER A 209 -3.32 5.52 -3.41
CA SER A 209 -2.30 6.40 -2.80
C SER A 209 -2.52 6.63 -1.30
N PHE A 210 -3.77 6.60 -0.84
CA PHE A 210 -4.12 6.82 0.57
C PHE A 210 -4.37 5.51 1.32
N ALA A 211 -4.51 4.40 0.61
CA ALA A 211 -4.48 3.05 1.18
C ALA A 211 -3.05 2.59 1.47
N ALA A 212 -2.10 2.93 0.59
CA ALA A 212 -0.69 2.53 0.71
C ALA A 212 -0.04 2.95 2.04
N PRO A 213 -0.16 4.20 2.53
CA PRO A 213 0.45 4.63 3.79
C PRO A 213 -0.12 3.89 5.02
N ILE A 214 -1.37 3.46 5.00
CA ILE A 214 -1.96 2.65 6.08
C ILE A 214 -1.26 1.28 6.14
N ALA A 215 -1.09 0.61 5.01
CA ALA A 215 -0.35 -0.65 4.95
C ALA A 215 1.14 -0.45 5.26
N ALA A 216 1.74 0.65 4.79
CA ALA A 216 3.13 1.00 5.05
C ALA A 216 3.41 1.16 6.56
N ALA A 217 2.52 1.81 7.31
CA ALA A 217 2.67 1.99 8.74
C ALA A 217 2.72 0.64 9.48
N VAL A 218 1.83 -0.29 9.15
CA VAL A 218 1.85 -1.65 9.73
C VAL A 218 3.12 -2.40 9.32
N ALA A 219 3.49 -2.35 8.04
CA ALA A 219 4.70 -2.98 7.52
C ALA A 219 5.98 -2.46 8.19
N ALA A 220 6.04 -1.15 8.44
CA ALA A 220 7.19 -0.51 9.08
C ALA A 220 7.45 -1.06 10.49
N HIS A 221 6.39 -1.18 11.30
CA HIS A 221 6.49 -1.75 12.64
C HIS A 221 6.95 -3.22 12.58
N LEU A 222 6.33 -4.03 11.72
CA LEU A 222 6.68 -5.44 11.57
C LEU A 222 8.15 -5.59 11.12
N ASN A 223 8.58 -4.82 10.11
CA ASN A 223 9.95 -4.91 9.62
C ASN A 223 10.98 -4.43 10.65
N LYS A 224 10.64 -3.40 11.45
CA LYS A 224 11.48 -2.99 12.58
C LYS A 224 11.74 -4.13 13.56
N LYS A 225 10.72 -4.93 13.86
CA LYS A 225 10.82 -6.04 14.82
C LYS A 225 11.48 -7.28 14.22
N LEU A 226 11.19 -7.58 12.95
CA LEU A 226 11.67 -8.79 12.27
C LEU A 226 13.02 -8.60 11.59
N ASN A 227 13.39 -7.37 11.31
CA ASN A 227 14.56 -7.01 10.47
C ASN A 227 14.63 -7.84 9.16
N ASN A 228 13.46 -8.11 8.60
CA ASN A 228 13.31 -8.90 7.39
C ASN A 228 12.06 -8.44 6.63
N PRO A 229 12.22 -7.64 5.56
CA PRO A 229 11.10 -7.06 4.81
C PRO A 229 10.23 -8.11 4.13
N TYR A 230 10.80 -9.21 3.68
CA TYR A 230 10.05 -10.31 3.08
C TYR A 230 9.13 -10.97 4.12
N THR A 231 9.66 -11.28 5.31
CA THR A 231 8.85 -11.87 6.39
C THR A 231 7.77 -10.89 6.87
N ALA A 232 8.09 -9.60 7.01
CA ALA A 232 7.10 -8.58 7.38
C ALA A 232 5.92 -8.54 6.40
N THR A 233 6.20 -8.53 5.09
CA THR A 233 5.17 -8.60 4.05
C THR A 233 4.34 -9.88 4.14
N ARG A 234 4.98 -11.03 4.35
CA ARG A 234 4.28 -12.32 4.46
C ARG A 234 3.40 -12.42 5.70
N VAL A 235 3.83 -11.88 6.84
CA VAL A 235 2.99 -11.78 8.04
C VAL A 235 1.71 -11.02 7.73
N MET A 236 1.81 -9.84 7.10
CA MET A 236 0.62 -9.07 6.72
C MET A 236 -0.31 -9.83 5.79
N MET A 237 0.23 -10.52 4.80
CA MET A 237 -0.55 -11.31 3.84
C MET A 237 -1.26 -12.49 4.50
N LEU A 238 -0.59 -13.20 5.40
CA LEU A 238 -1.13 -14.38 6.09
C LEU A 238 -2.21 -14.02 7.12
N THR A 239 -2.16 -12.82 7.67
CA THR A 239 -3.09 -12.33 8.70
C THR A 239 -4.18 -11.43 8.16
N ALA A 240 -4.20 -11.19 6.84
CA ALA A 240 -5.19 -10.33 6.20
C ALA A 240 -6.63 -10.84 6.41
N SER A 241 -7.53 -9.93 6.73
CA SER A 241 -8.95 -10.22 6.91
C SER A 241 -9.67 -10.32 5.56
N PRO A 242 -10.69 -11.20 5.42
CA PRO A 242 -11.50 -11.32 4.20
C PRO A 242 -12.14 -9.98 3.80
N VAL A 243 -12.20 -9.73 2.50
CA VAL A 243 -12.83 -8.54 1.90
C VAL A 243 -14.15 -8.90 1.25
N THR A 244 -15.16 -8.08 1.44
CA THR A 244 -16.40 -8.18 0.68
C THR A 244 -16.15 -7.69 -0.74
N LEU A 245 -16.05 -8.62 -1.67
CA LEU A 245 -16.05 -8.31 -3.09
C LEU A 245 -17.48 -7.92 -3.46
N VAL A 246 -17.71 -6.64 -3.77
CA VAL A 246 -18.98 -6.23 -4.39
C VAL A 246 -19.04 -6.97 -5.73
N GLN A 247 -19.94 -7.92 -5.82
CA GLN A 247 -20.22 -8.55 -7.10
C GLN A 247 -20.58 -7.43 -8.07
N THR A 248 -19.77 -7.25 -9.13
CA THR A 248 -20.28 -6.56 -10.31
C THR A 248 -21.61 -7.24 -10.65
N PRO A 249 -22.68 -6.48 -10.93
CA PRO A 249 -23.93 -7.09 -11.35
C PRO A 249 -23.56 -8.09 -12.45
N THR A 250 -23.78 -9.36 -12.20
CA THR A 250 -23.71 -10.38 -13.22
C THR A 250 -24.69 -9.92 -14.26
N THR A 251 -24.20 -9.35 -15.34
CA THR A 251 -25.01 -9.24 -16.55
C THR A 251 -25.52 -10.64 -16.74
N THR A 252 -26.82 -10.80 -16.56
CA THR A 252 -27.51 -12.09 -16.67
C THR A 252 -27.19 -12.60 -18.07
N LEU A 253 -26.18 -13.46 -18.17
CA LEU A 253 -25.80 -14.11 -19.40
C LEU A 253 -26.81 -15.22 -19.63
N THR A 254 -27.99 -14.82 -20.10
CA THR A 254 -29.02 -15.74 -20.53
C THR A 254 -28.54 -16.43 -21.79
N GLY A 255 -28.18 -17.69 -21.67
CA GLY A 255 -27.93 -18.58 -22.79
C GLY A 255 -26.74 -19.53 -22.59
N LEU A 256 -27.03 -20.83 -22.70
CA LEU A 256 -26.07 -21.94 -22.62
C LEU A 256 -24.81 -21.76 -23.50
N ARG A 257 -24.93 -21.07 -24.64
CA ARG A 257 -23.82 -20.78 -25.56
C ARG A 257 -22.80 -19.76 -24.97
N LYS A 258 -23.28 -18.76 -24.23
CA LYS A 258 -22.40 -17.80 -23.56
C LYS A 258 -21.67 -18.43 -22.36
N ALA A 259 -22.35 -19.30 -21.62
CA ALA A 259 -21.74 -20.05 -20.51
C ALA A 259 -20.62 -21.00 -20.98
N ALA A 260 -20.79 -21.64 -22.16
CA ALA A 260 -19.75 -22.50 -22.76
C ALA A 260 -18.54 -21.69 -23.22
N LEU A 261 -18.76 -20.50 -23.82
CA LEU A 261 -17.67 -19.61 -24.22
C LEU A 261 -16.89 -19.07 -23.00
N ILE A 262 -17.61 -18.69 -21.93
CA ILE A 262 -16.99 -18.25 -20.69
C ILE A 262 -16.21 -19.38 -20.02
N ARG A 263 -16.77 -20.60 -19.97
CA ARG A 263 -16.04 -21.76 -19.46
C ARG A 263 -14.74 -22.03 -20.25
N LYS A 264 -14.77 -21.89 -21.57
CA LYS A 264 -13.60 -22.04 -22.43
C LYS A 264 -12.56 -20.93 -22.17
N LEU A 265 -13.00 -19.68 -22.04
CA LEU A 265 -12.14 -18.56 -21.66
C LEU A 265 -11.55 -18.73 -20.25
N VAL A 266 -12.36 -19.16 -19.29
CA VAL A 266 -11.94 -19.42 -17.90
C VAL A 266 -10.97 -20.60 -17.82
N SER A 267 -11.14 -21.64 -18.63
CA SER A 267 -10.22 -22.78 -18.65
C SER A 267 -8.88 -22.47 -19.29
N THR A 268 -8.86 -21.53 -20.24
CA THR A 268 -7.61 -21.06 -20.88
C THR A 268 -6.89 -19.95 -20.11
N TRP A 269 -7.65 -19.18 -19.28
CA TRP A 269 -7.11 -18.10 -18.46
C TRP A 269 -7.60 -18.14 -17.00
N PRO A 270 -7.33 -19.22 -16.26
CA PRO A 270 -7.86 -19.39 -14.90
C PRO A 270 -7.36 -18.31 -13.91
N ARG A 271 -6.25 -17.62 -14.24
CA ARG A 271 -5.64 -16.63 -13.36
C ARG A 271 -6.33 -15.27 -13.37
N ILE A 272 -7.07 -14.89 -14.42
CA ILE A 272 -7.73 -13.57 -14.51
C ILE A 272 -8.84 -13.43 -13.48
N TYR A 273 -9.57 -14.51 -13.21
CA TYR A 273 -10.71 -14.52 -12.29
C TYR A 273 -10.34 -14.93 -10.86
N ASP A 274 -9.05 -15.05 -10.56
CA ASP A 274 -8.60 -15.31 -9.20
C ASP A 274 -8.96 -14.11 -8.29
N PRO A 275 -9.70 -14.31 -7.19
CA PRO A 275 -10.06 -13.23 -6.27
C PRO A 275 -8.85 -12.43 -5.76
N ARG A 276 -7.66 -13.04 -5.72
CA ARG A 276 -6.42 -12.37 -5.34
C ARG A 276 -6.02 -11.25 -6.30
N ASN A 277 -6.48 -11.28 -7.56
CA ASN A 277 -6.27 -10.18 -8.50
C ASN A 277 -7.12 -8.95 -8.17
N LEU A 278 -8.10 -9.06 -7.29
CA LEU A 278 -8.97 -7.97 -6.86
C LEU A 278 -8.48 -7.34 -5.56
N ALA A 279 -8.20 -8.16 -4.55
CA ALA A 279 -7.95 -7.70 -3.18
C ALA A 279 -6.70 -8.34 -2.54
N GLY A 280 -5.85 -9.02 -3.30
CA GLY A 280 -4.70 -9.74 -2.76
C GLY A 280 -5.13 -10.82 -1.76
N MET A 281 -4.44 -10.88 -0.65
CA MET A 281 -4.79 -11.77 0.47
C MET A 281 -5.91 -11.22 1.35
N GLY A 282 -6.30 -9.96 1.17
CA GLY A 282 -7.38 -9.33 1.91
C GLY A 282 -7.04 -7.96 2.49
N LEU A 283 -7.86 -7.52 3.43
CA LEU A 283 -7.70 -6.26 4.15
C LEU A 283 -6.60 -6.37 5.22
N VAL A 284 -5.76 -5.36 5.32
CA VAL A 284 -4.76 -5.22 6.41
C VAL A 284 -5.44 -5.42 7.76
N ASP A 285 -4.87 -6.29 8.58
CA ASP A 285 -5.28 -6.57 9.95
C ASP A 285 -4.08 -6.36 10.88
N ALA A 286 -4.00 -5.19 11.51
CA ALA A 286 -2.88 -4.81 12.35
C ALA A 286 -2.80 -5.67 13.62
N ALA A 287 -3.95 -5.97 14.24
CA ALA A 287 -4.00 -6.78 15.46
C ALA A 287 -3.57 -8.23 15.21
N ALA A 288 -4.07 -8.86 14.13
CA ALA A 288 -3.66 -10.21 13.77
C ALA A 288 -2.16 -10.27 13.38
N SER A 289 -1.65 -9.23 12.70
CA SER A 289 -0.22 -9.13 12.37
C SER A 289 0.65 -9.02 13.63
N ALA A 290 0.26 -8.21 14.60
CA ALA A 290 0.95 -8.09 15.89
C ALA A 290 0.90 -9.40 16.69
N SER A 291 -0.24 -10.09 16.69
CA SER A 291 -0.40 -11.38 17.36
C SER A 291 0.53 -12.44 16.77
N LEU A 292 0.58 -12.57 15.45
CA LEU A 292 1.49 -13.52 14.79
C LEU A 292 2.97 -13.15 15.05
N LEU A 293 3.30 -11.86 15.05
CA LEU A 293 4.65 -11.40 15.40
C LEU A 293 5.08 -11.86 16.80
N LYS A 294 4.18 -11.75 17.81
CA LYS A 294 4.45 -12.21 19.18
C LYS A 294 4.66 -13.73 19.24
N GLN A 295 3.86 -14.50 18.53
CA GLN A 295 4.02 -15.97 18.44
C GLN A 295 5.36 -16.36 17.82
N LEU A 296 5.77 -15.70 16.73
CA LEU A 296 7.08 -15.93 16.11
C LEU A 296 8.22 -15.62 17.09
N ALA A 297 8.16 -14.49 17.80
CA ALA A 297 9.18 -14.12 18.78
C ALA A 297 9.30 -15.13 19.92
N GLN A 298 8.18 -15.66 20.43
CA GLN A 298 8.18 -16.72 21.45
C GLN A 298 8.80 -18.02 20.94
N THR A 299 8.45 -18.44 19.73
CA THR A 299 8.99 -19.66 19.12
C THR A 299 10.51 -19.59 18.94
N PHE A 300 11.04 -18.44 18.49
CA PHE A 300 12.48 -18.27 18.31
C PHE A 300 13.27 -18.04 19.62
N SER A 301 12.62 -17.65 20.71
CA SER A 301 13.26 -17.55 22.03
C SER A 301 13.38 -18.87 22.77
N THR A 302 12.69 -19.90 22.28
CA THR A 302 12.69 -21.27 22.85
C THR A 302 13.58 -22.26 22.07
N LEU A 303 14.16 -21.81 20.96
CA LEU A 303 15.15 -22.52 20.14
C LEU A 303 16.57 -21.98 20.42
#